data_8dd218bdf581b95b4dd2f76b35031f99
#
_entry.id   8dd218bdf581b95b4dd2f76b35031f99
#
_cell.length_a   1.000
_cell.length_b   1.000
_cell.length_c   1.000
_cell.angle_alpha   90.00
_cell.angle_beta   90.00
_cell.angle_gamma   90.00
#
_symmetry.space_group_name_H-M   'P 1'
#
loop_
_entity.id
_entity.type
_entity.pdbx_description
1 polymer ?
#
loop_
_entity_poly.entity_id
_entity_poly.type
_entity_poly.pdbx_seq_one_letter_code
_entity_poly.pdbx_strand_id
1 'polypeptide(L)'
;MRALIVSVDFGEPEFQAQTDEFLMLAKGAGAQIVDTIIARRARPDAALFVGSGKVEEIGAEAGQAEIILFNHNLTPAQQRNLERALKIRVVDRVALILDIFALRAHSHEGKLQVELAQLQHLATRLTRMWSHLERQRGGIGMRGPGESQLEMDRRMIGDKVRYLRERLDKLERQRQTQRRSRARGGALSVSLVGYTNAGKSTLFNALTRADVYAADQLFATLDTTTRRIWIEGAGSVVVSDTVGFIRELPHTLIAAFKATLEETVHADLLLHVVDASSPQRDEQIAEVDKVLEEIGAADIPRILVYNKIDRSSHEAGVERDEHGTISRVFVSAIERTGLDALRGAIVEAGHADPVVPGNNSNDPRFRTLSSSVGPTADARS
;
A
#
# COMPACT_ATOMS: atom_id res chain seq x y z
N MET A 1 0.15 -12.77 21.75
CA MET A 1 0.46 -11.47 22.40
C MET A 1 -0.86 -10.80 22.72
N ARG A 2 -1.12 -10.50 24.01
CA ARG A 2 -2.37 -9.87 24.46
C ARG A 2 -2.27 -8.36 24.28
N ALA A 3 -3.24 -7.78 23.58
CA ALA A 3 -3.22 -6.39 23.18
C ALA A 3 -4.46 -5.63 23.69
N LEU A 4 -4.26 -4.45 24.22
CA LEU A 4 -5.30 -3.46 24.50
C LEU A 4 -5.34 -2.47 23.33
N ILE A 5 -6.52 -2.25 22.78
CA ILE A 5 -6.71 -1.30 21.66
C ILE A 5 -7.14 0.06 22.20
N VAL A 6 -6.56 1.13 21.65
CA VAL A 6 -6.96 2.51 21.95
C VAL A 6 -7.30 3.22 20.65
N SER A 7 -8.55 3.62 20.50
CA SER A 7 -9.05 4.46 19.39
C SER A 7 -9.51 5.81 19.92
N VAL A 8 -9.19 6.89 19.21
CA VAL A 8 -9.59 8.24 19.59
C VAL A 8 -10.55 8.80 18.57
N ASP A 9 -11.76 9.11 19.02
CA ASP A 9 -12.82 9.72 18.23
C ASP A 9 -12.66 11.25 18.23
N PHE A 10 -12.36 11.82 17.05
CA PHE A 10 -12.30 13.27 16.84
C PHE A 10 -13.59 13.84 16.24
N GLY A 11 -14.67 13.05 16.21
CA GLY A 11 -15.96 13.41 15.64
C GLY A 11 -16.10 13.04 14.16
N GLU A 12 -15.30 12.10 13.67
CA GLU A 12 -15.38 11.63 12.29
C GLU A 12 -16.58 10.69 12.10
N PRO A 13 -17.37 10.85 11.02
CA PRO A 13 -18.57 10.03 10.78
C PRO A 13 -18.26 8.53 10.72
N GLU A 14 -17.06 8.17 10.27
CA GLU A 14 -16.64 6.78 10.00
C GLU A 14 -15.80 6.17 11.12
N PHE A 15 -15.78 6.79 12.30
CA PHE A 15 -14.94 6.36 13.42
C PHE A 15 -15.11 4.87 13.77
N GLN A 16 -16.35 4.36 13.73
CA GLN A 16 -16.61 2.96 14.02
C GLN A 16 -15.97 2.04 12.97
N ALA A 17 -16.12 2.36 11.69
CA ALA A 17 -15.53 1.58 10.61
C ALA A 17 -13.98 1.59 10.68
N GLN A 18 -13.37 2.74 11.04
CA GLN A 18 -11.92 2.84 11.26
C GLN A 18 -11.46 1.98 12.44
N THR A 19 -12.25 1.94 13.51
CA THR A 19 -11.94 1.11 14.68
C THR A 19 -12.04 -0.37 14.33
N ASP A 20 -13.09 -0.78 13.61
CA ASP A 20 -13.27 -2.16 13.18
C ASP A 20 -12.14 -2.61 12.23
N GLU A 21 -11.73 -1.75 11.30
CA GLU A 21 -10.58 -1.99 10.44
C GLU A 21 -9.29 -2.20 11.26
N PHE A 22 -9.07 -1.36 12.27
CA PHE A 22 -7.88 -1.49 13.12
C PHE A 22 -7.89 -2.77 13.96
N LEU A 23 -9.07 -3.19 14.44
CA LEU A 23 -9.25 -4.50 15.10
C LEU A 23 -8.88 -5.66 14.16
N MET A 24 -9.25 -5.56 12.88
CA MET A 24 -8.85 -6.55 11.87
C MET A 24 -7.34 -6.54 11.62
N LEU A 25 -6.68 -5.37 11.58
CA LEU A 25 -5.22 -5.25 11.50
C LEU A 25 -4.55 -5.93 12.70
N ALA A 26 -4.99 -5.62 13.91
CA ALA A 26 -4.42 -6.19 15.14
C ALA A 26 -4.55 -7.73 15.16
N LYS A 27 -5.71 -8.26 14.79
CA LYS A 27 -5.93 -9.72 14.64
C LYS A 27 -5.02 -10.31 13.55
N GLY A 28 -4.88 -9.61 12.41
CA GLY A 28 -4.00 -10.00 11.30
C GLY A 28 -2.52 -10.06 11.68
N ALA A 29 -2.09 -9.26 12.66
CA ALA A 29 -0.76 -9.31 13.28
C ALA A 29 -0.62 -10.41 14.35
N GLY A 30 -1.66 -11.21 14.61
CA GLY A 30 -1.67 -12.26 15.63
C GLY A 30 -1.90 -11.74 17.06
N ALA A 31 -2.45 -10.53 17.22
CA ALA A 31 -2.79 -10.00 18.53
C ALA A 31 -4.10 -10.63 19.05
N GLN A 32 -4.09 -10.97 20.33
CA GLN A 32 -5.25 -11.38 21.10
C GLN A 32 -5.80 -10.13 21.81
N ILE A 33 -6.92 -9.61 21.32
CA ILE A 33 -7.51 -8.37 21.84
C ILE A 33 -8.12 -8.67 23.22
N VAL A 34 -7.64 -7.95 24.22
CA VAL A 34 -8.14 -8.06 25.60
C VAL A 34 -9.37 -7.14 25.75
N ASP A 35 -9.21 -5.89 25.32
CA ASP A 35 -10.27 -4.89 25.36
C ASP A 35 -10.01 -3.76 24.35
N THR A 36 -11.03 -2.88 24.17
CA THR A 36 -10.95 -1.71 23.27
C THR A 36 -11.43 -0.48 24.00
N ILE A 37 -10.52 0.47 24.22
CA ILE A 37 -10.83 1.75 24.86
C ILE A 37 -11.04 2.82 23.79
N ILE A 38 -12.18 3.49 23.87
CA ILE A 38 -12.52 4.64 23.03
C ILE A 38 -12.34 5.92 23.84
N ALA A 39 -11.60 6.87 23.30
CA ALA A 39 -11.48 8.22 23.84
C ALA A 39 -12.11 9.22 22.88
N ARG A 40 -12.86 10.20 23.39
CA ARG A 40 -13.41 11.30 22.58
C ARG A 40 -12.66 12.59 22.86
N ARG A 41 -12.22 13.26 21.80
CA ARG A 41 -11.49 14.54 21.88
C ARG A 41 -11.74 15.40 20.64
N ALA A 42 -11.66 16.73 20.83
CA ALA A 42 -11.73 17.66 19.71
C ALA A 42 -10.40 17.74 18.93
N ARG A 43 -9.26 17.43 19.59
CA ARG A 43 -7.91 17.44 18.99
C ARG A 43 -6.96 16.57 19.80
N PRO A 44 -5.89 16.04 19.19
CA PRO A 44 -4.85 15.29 19.90
C PRO A 44 -4.16 16.15 20.97
N ASP A 45 -3.86 15.53 22.10
CA ASP A 45 -2.98 16.15 23.10
C ASP A 45 -1.52 16.13 22.64
N ALA A 46 -0.80 17.24 22.85
CA ALA A 46 0.57 17.38 22.34
C ALA A 46 1.56 16.41 23.02
N ALA A 47 1.34 16.05 24.29
CA ALA A 47 2.25 15.23 25.08
C ALA A 47 1.87 13.75 25.10
N LEU A 48 0.58 13.43 25.19
CA LEU A 48 0.07 12.08 25.45
C LEU A 48 -0.91 11.59 24.38
N PHE A 49 -1.23 12.38 23.36
CA PHE A 49 -2.25 12.13 22.34
C PHE A 49 -3.67 12.08 22.93
N VAL A 50 -3.88 11.30 23.98
CA VAL A 50 -5.05 11.31 24.87
C VAL A 50 -4.79 12.15 26.11
N GLY A 51 -5.80 12.63 26.85
CA GLY A 51 -5.57 13.38 28.09
C GLY A 51 -5.04 12.50 29.22
N SER A 52 -4.46 13.11 30.28
CA SER A 52 -3.87 12.40 31.42
C SER A 52 -4.87 11.47 32.12
N GLY A 53 -6.11 11.90 32.34
CA GLY A 53 -7.16 11.04 32.93
C GLY A 53 -7.49 9.81 32.09
N LYS A 54 -7.44 9.91 30.74
CA LYS A 54 -7.62 8.74 29.86
C LYS A 54 -6.39 7.80 29.90
N VAL A 55 -5.17 8.33 30.12
CA VAL A 55 -3.99 7.50 30.35
C VAL A 55 -4.10 6.70 31.64
N GLU A 56 -4.66 7.28 32.71
CA GLU A 56 -4.91 6.58 33.97
C GLU A 56 -5.93 5.45 33.79
N GLU A 57 -7.02 5.71 33.05
CA GLU A 57 -8.03 4.69 32.69
C GLU A 57 -7.40 3.55 31.85
N ILE A 58 -6.61 3.89 30.81
CA ILE A 58 -5.87 2.91 30.02
C ILE A 58 -4.96 2.08 30.90
N GLY A 59 -4.25 2.70 31.85
CA GLY A 59 -3.36 2.01 32.80
C GLY A 59 -4.11 1.05 33.72
N ALA A 60 -5.29 1.41 34.17
CA ALA A 60 -6.14 0.57 35.03
C ALA A 60 -6.64 -0.68 34.30
N GLU A 61 -7.03 -0.53 33.01
CA GLU A 61 -7.55 -1.63 32.19
C GLU A 61 -6.45 -2.48 31.52
N ALA A 62 -5.24 -1.94 31.43
CA ALA A 62 -4.11 -2.62 30.79
C ALA A 62 -3.54 -3.81 31.58
N GLY A 63 -4.10 -4.17 32.74
CA GLY A 63 -3.51 -5.16 33.68
C GLY A 63 -3.21 -6.55 33.12
N GLN A 64 -3.83 -6.96 32.01
CA GLN A 64 -3.56 -8.21 31.31
C GLN A 64 -2.91 -8.04 29.94
N ALA A 65 -2.75 -6.82 29.46
CA ALA A 65 -2.16 -6.54 28.17
C ALA A 65 -0.64 -6.54 28.21
N GLU A 66 -0.02 -7.12 27.22
CA GLU A 66 1.43 -7.12 26.99
C GLU A 66 1.85 -5.93 26.12
N ILE A 67 0.90 -5.36 25.37
CA ILE A 67 1.09 -4.26 24.44
C ILE A 67 -0.18 -3.42 24.32
N ILE A 68 0.00 -2.13 24.06
CA ILE A 68 -1.09 -1.22 23.75
C ILE A 68 -0.95 -0.78 22.29
N LEU A 69 -2.02 -0.95 21.51
CA LEU A 69 -2.09 -0.60 20.11
C LEU A 69 -2.95 0.65 19.93
N PHE A 70 -2.39 1.71 19.38
CA PHE A 70 -3.09 2.96 19.07
C PHE A 70 -3.52 2.99 17.61
N ASN A 71 -4.82 3.23 17.37
CA ASN A 71 -5.39 3.37 16.03
C ASN A 71 -5.07 4.75 15.39
N HIS A 72 -3.92 5.32 15.71
CA HIS A 72 -3.48 6.61 15.18
C HIS A 72 -1.97 6.65 15.07
N ASN A 73 -1.47 7.59 14.28
CA ASN A 73 -0.05 7.84 14.18
C ASN A 73 0.42 8.66 15.37
N LEU A 74 1.33 8.13 16.16
CA LEU A 74 1.89 8.82 17.32
C LEU A 74 3.22 9.49 16.94
N THR A 75 3.42 10.71 17.43
CA THR A 75 4.76 11.27 17.39
C THR A 75 5.69 10.49 18.32
N PRO A 76 7.02 10.46 18.04
CA PRO A 76 7.98 9.77 18.91
C PRO A 76 7.96 10.26 20.36
N ALA A 77 7.60 11.54 20.59
CA ALA A 77 7.45 12.10 21.93
C ALA A 77 6.21 11.58 22.65
N GLN A 78 5.07 11.52 21.96
CA GLN A 78 3.82 10.98 22.50
C GLN A 78 3.98 9.50 22.85
N GLN A 79 4.51 8.69 21.94
CA GLN A 79 4.75 7.26 22.20
C GLN A 79 5.60 7.05 23.45
N ARG A 80 6.75 7.74 23.55
CA ARG A 80 7.63 7.65 24.71
C ARG A 80 6.95 8.08 26.00
N ASN A 81 6.17 9.17 25.96
CA ASN A 81 5.47 9.65 27.14
C ASN A 81 4.40 8.68 27.62
N LEU A 82 3.66 8.07 26.67
CA LEU A 82 2.70 7.02 26.94
C LEU A 82 3.37 5.78 27.56
N GLU A 83 4.44 5.27 26.96
CA GLU A 83 5.19 4.11 27.48
C GLU A 83 5.76 4.37 28.88
N ARG A 84 6.22 5.61 29.14
CA ARG A 84 6.70 6.01 30.47
C ARG A 84 5.58 6.02 31.51
N ALA A 85 4.40 6.52 31.15
CA ALA A 85 3.25 6.61 32.03
C ALA A 85 2.63 5.23 32.29
N LEU A 86 2.45 4.45 31.23
CA LEU A 86 1.75 3.16 31.25
C LEU A 86 2.63 1.98 31.67
N LYS A 87 3.96 2.11 31.54
CA LYS A 87 4.95 1.03 31.75
C LYS A 87 4.75 -0.19 30.87
N ILE A 88 4.07 -0.02 29.76
CA ILE A 88 3.76 -1.04 28.77
C ILE A 88 4.20 -0.50 27.40
N ARG A 89 4.64 -1.39 26.51
CA ARG A 89 5.00 -1.05 25.13
C ARG A 89 3.77 -0.50 24.39
N VAL A 90 3.96 0.61 23.71
CA VAL A 90 2.94 1.27 22.87
C VAL A 90 3.36 1.16 21.41
N VAL A 91 2.44 0.71 20.57
CA VAL A 91 2.63 0.59 19.12
C VAL A 91 1.54 1.39 18.42
N ASP A 92 1.93 2.24 17.49
CA ASP A 92 1.00 3.01 16.69
C ASP A 92 0.56 2.27 15.41
N ARG A 93 -0.40 2.84 14.67
CA ARG A 93 -0.95 2.26 13.45
C ARG A 93 0.13 1.96 12.40
N VAL A 94 1.09 2.87 12.20
CA VAL A 94 2.18 2.69 11.23
C VAL A 94 3.07 1.52 11.60
N ALA A 95 3.49 1.43 12.84
CA ALA A 95 4.34 0.34 13.32
C ALA A 95 3.62 -1.00 13.23
N LEU A 96 2.31 -1.06 13.54
CA LEU A 96 1.50 -2.27 13.40
C LEU A 96 1.42 -2.75 11.94
N ILE A 97 1.19 -1.82 10.99
CA ILE A 97 1.17 -2.15 9.55
C ILE A 97 2.54 -2.68 9.10
N LEU A 98 3.64 -2.06 9.55
CA LEU A 98 5.00 -2.54 9.27
C LEU A 98 5.26 -3.94 9.82
N ASP A 99 4.76 -4.25 11.01
CA ASP A 99 4.88 -5.58 11.60
C ASP A 99 4.07 -6.62 10.80
N ILE A 100 2.87 -6.27 10.33
CA ILE A 100 2.08 -7.12 9.43
C ILE A 100 2.84 -7.38 8.13
N PHE A 101 3.43 -6.34 7.54
CA PHE A 101 4.22 -6.47 6.32
C PHE A 101 5.45 -7.36 6.52
N ALA A 102 6.12 -7.27 7.68
CA ALA A 102 7.23 -8.17 8.01
C ALA A 102 6.81 -9.64 8.09
N LEU A 103 5.59 -9.91 8.56
CA LEU A 103 5.03 -11.26 8.61
C LEU A 103 4.63 -11.79 7.22
N ARG A 104 4.25 -10.90 6.28
CA ARG A 104 3.72 -11.24 4.95
C ARG A 104 4.76 -11.23 3.84
N ALA A 105 5.90 -10.58 4.03
CA ALA A 105 6.99 -10.56 3.06
C ALA A 105 7.65 -11.94 2.92
N HIS A 106 7.39 -12.62 1.82
CA HIS A 106 8.00 -13.92 1.52
C HIS A 106 9.15 -13.78 0.52
N SER A 107 9.02 -12.89 -0.46
CA SER A 107 10.06 -12.66 -1.45
C SER A 107 11.29 -11.99 -0.85
N HIS A 108 12.45 -12.20 -1.48
CA HIS A 108 13.68 -11.53 -1.05
C HIS A 108 13.55 -10.00 -1.16
N GLU A 109 12.90 -9.52 -2.21
CA GLU A 109 12.68 -8.10 -2.43
C GLU A 109 11.70 -7.50 -1.42
N GLY A 110 10.54 -8.13 -1.20
CA GLY A 110 9.58 -7.70 -0.18
C GLY A 110 10.21 -7.59 1.21
N LYS A 111 11.06 -8.56 1.59
CA LYS A 111 11.81 -8.49 2.86
C LYS A 111 12.75 -7.29 2.93
N LEU A 112 13.47 -6.97 1.84
CA LEU A 112 14.34 -5.79 1.79
C LEU A 112 13.53 -4.47 1.88
N GLN A 113 12.38 -4.40 1.22
CA GLN A 113 11.48 -3.24 1.26
C GLN A 113 10.93 -3.02 2.66
N VAL A 114 10.44 -4.08 3.32
CA VAL A 114 9.95 -4.01 4.70
C VAL A 114 11.05 -3.61 5.66
N GLU A 115 12.25 -4.22 5.56
CA GLU A 115 13.40 -3.87 6.39
C GLU A 115 13.78 -2.39 6.21
N LEU A 116 13.79 -1.90 4.97
CA LEU A 116 14.03 -0.49 4.68
C LEU A 116 12.99 0.42 5.35
N ALA A 117 11.70 0.11 5.21
CA ALA A 117 10.62 0.89 5.81
C ALA A 117 10.69 0.90 7.35
N GLN A 118 10.95 -0.26 7.96
CA GLN A 118 11.13 -0.38 9.41
C GLN A 118 12.33 0.44 9.92
N LEU A 119 13.47 0.40 9.22
CA LEU A 119 14.65 1.19 9.60
C LEU A 119 14.43 2.68 9.43
N GLN A 120 13.72 3.12 8.39
CA GLN A 120 13.34 4.52 8.21
C GLN A 120 12.40 4.99 9.31
N HIS A 121 11.38 4.20 9.64
CA HIS A 121 10.47 4.48 10.75
C HIS A 121 11.23 4.57 12.09
N LEU A 122 12.12 3.62 12.37
CA LEU A 122 12.96 3.60 13.57
C LEU A 122 13.89 4.82 13.63
N ALA A 123 14.51 5.21 12.50
CA ALA A 123 15.40 6.37 12.43
C ALA A 123 14.72 7.67 12.87
N THR A 124 13.42 7.86 12.51
CA THR A 124 12.66 9.04 12.95
C THR A 124 12.40 9.06 14.46
N ARG A 125 12.40 7.90 15.11
CA ARG A 125 12.13 7.73 16.54
C ARG A 125 13.37 7.84 17.40
N LEU A 126 14.52 7.34 16.94
CA LEU A 126 15.80 7.43 17.66
C LEU A 126 16.23 8.87 17.91
N THR A 127 16.05 9.78 16.98
CA THR A 127 16.51 11.17 17.09
C THR A 127 15.91 11.95 18.25
N ARG A 128 14.76 11.52 18.75
CA ARG A 128 14.03 12.22 19.84
C ARG A 128 14.00 11.47 21.17
N MET A 129 14.40 10.20 21.19
CA MET A 129 14.42 9.42 22.43
C MET A 129 15.56 9.85 23.38
N TRP A 130 16.68 10.38 22.86
CA TRP A 130 17.91 10.63 23.59
C TRP A 130 18.12 12.10 24.02
N SER A 131 17.31 13.04 23.54
CA SER A 131 17.44 14.48 23.90
C SER A 131 17.27 14.78 25.40
N HIS A 132 16.78 13.82 26.20
CA HIS A 132 16.64 13.94 27.64
C HIS A 132 17.91 13.57 28.42
N LEU A 133 18.75 12.70 27.89
CA LEU A 133 20.01 12.32 28.54
C LEU A 133 21.05 13.42 28.41
N GLU A 134 21.00 14.22 27.36
CA GLU A 134 21.87 15.39 27.17
C GLU A 134 21.65 16.50 28.22
N ARG A 135 20.40 16.71 28.65
CA ARG A 135 20.06 17.76 29.63
C ARG A 135 20.40 17.40 31.07
N GLN A 136 20.63 16.14 31.38
CA GLN A 136 20.87 15.66 32.75
C GLN A 136 22.34 15.65 33.15
N ARG A 137 23.27 15.87 32.20
CA ARG A 137 24.70 16.04 32.49
C ARG A 137 25.18 17.40 32.02
N GLY A 138 24.89 18.41 32.82
CA GLY A 138 25.40 19.75 32.65
C GLY A 138 26.91 19.80 32.90
N GLY A 139 27.67 20.15 31.88
CA GLY A 139 29.08 20.49 31.90
C GLY A 139 29.47 21.01 30.53
N ILE A 140 29.91 22.27 30.47
CA ILE A 140 30.40 22.91 29.24
C ILE A 140 31.63 22.10 28.76
N GLY A 141 31.48 21.35 27.65
CA GLY A 141 32.60 20.79 26.87
C GLY A 141 32.92 19.30 26.98
N MET A 142 32.14 18.46 27.71
CA MET A 142 32.34 17.01 27.70
C MET A 142 31.23 16.30 26.92
N ARG A 143 31.54 15.74 25.74
CA ARG A 143 30.72 14.75 25.06
C ARG A 143 30.58 13.55 25.99
N GLY A 144 29.37 13.30 26.48
CA GLY A 144 29.10 12.10 27.29
C GLY A 144 29.09 10.82 26.44
N PRO A 145 29.40 9.65 27.05
CA PRO A 145 29.41 8.38 26.34
C PRO A 145 28.04 8.02 25.68
N GLY A 146 26.95 8.68 26.08
CA GLY A 146 25.62 8.53 25.47
C GLY A 146 25.46 9.21 24.09
N GLU A 147 26.12 10.36 23.85
CA GLU A 147 26.12 11.03 22.53
C GLU A 147 26.81 10.18 21.47
N SER A 148 27.96 9.59 21.80
CA SER A 148 28.71 8.75 20.88
C SER A 148 27.92 7.47 20.49
N GLN A 149 27.13 6.92 21.38
CA GLN A 149 26.33 5.73 21.07
C GLN A 149 25.14 6.05 20.17
N LEU A 150 24.43 7.15 20.41
CA LEU A 150 23.35 7.59 19.54
C LEU A 150 23.86 7.95 18.12
N GLU A 151 24.98 8.65 18.03
CA GLU A 151 25.60 8.96 16.73
C GLU A 151 26.03 7.70 15.99
N MET A 152 26.57 6.72 16.73
CA MET A 152 26.93 5.42 16.17
C MET A 152 25.70 4.67 15.66
N ASP A 153 24.63 4.59 16.47
CA ASP A 153 23.37 3.91 16.08
C ASP A 153 22.74 4.59 14.84
N ARG A 154 22.71 5.93 14.80
CA ARG A 154 22.24 6.69 13.64
C ARG A 154 23.06 6.40 12.39
N ARG A 155 24.38 6.35 12.52
CA ARG A 155 25.29 6.05 11.42
C ARG A 155 25.08 4.62 10.92
N MET A 156 25.00 3.66 11.83
CA MET A 156 24.72 2.25 11.48
C MET A 156 23.38 2.09 10.72
N ILE A 157 22.32 2.74 11.20
CA ILE A 157 21.02 2.73 10.50
C ILE A 157 21.13 3.45 9.15
N GLY A 158 21.81 4.59 9.08
CA GLY A 158 22.02 5.31 7.82
C GLY A 158 22.80 4.47 6.78
N ASP A 159 23.83 3.77 7.20
CA ASP A 159 24.61 2.89 6.35
C ASP A 159 23.77 1.68 5.88
N LYS A 160 22.97 1.09 6.77
CA LYS A 160 22.07 -0.01 6.44
C LYS A 160 20.98 0.43 5.45
N VAL A 161 20.37 1.61 5.66
CA VAL A 161 19.38 2.21 4.75
C VAL A 161 19.99 2.42 3.35
N ARG A 162 21.22 2.96 3.27
CA ARG A 162 21.93 3.14 1.99
C ARG A 162 22.16 1.80 1.30
N TYR A 163 22.67 0.83 2.01
CA TYR A 163 22.92 -0.52 1.49
C TYR A 163 21.64 -1.17 0.95
N LEU A 164 20.51 -1.08 1.68
CA LEU A 164 19.24 -1.64 1.24
C LEU A 164 18.70 -0.95 -0.02
N ARG A 165 18.81 0.39 -0.11
CA ARG A 165 18.44 1.15 -1.31
C ARG A 165 19.25 0.70 -2.53
N GLU A 166 20.56 0.60 -2.41
CA GLU A 166 21.42 0.14 -3.50
C GLU A 166 21.06 -1.28 -3.98
N ARG A 167 20.65 -2.16 -3.07
CA ARG A 167 20.17 -3.50 -3.43
C ARG A 167 18.84 -3.47 -4.15
N LEU A 168 17.89 -2.67 -3.68
CA LEU A 168 16.59 -2.50 -4.31
C LEU A 168 16.73 -1.88 -5.71
N ASP A 169 17.57 -0.87 -5.88
CA ASP A 169 17.87 -0.25 -7.19
C ASP A 169 18.40 -1.27 -8.21
N LYS A 170 19.23 -2.23 -7.77
CA LYS A 170 19.73 -3.31 -8.65
C LYS A 170 18.59 -4.24 -9.08
N LEU A 171 17.70 -4.62 -8.15
CA LEU A 171 16.54 -5.47 -8.44
C LEU A 171 15.57 -4.75 -9.39
N GLU A 172 15.33 -3.46 -9.19
CA GLU A 172 14.50 -2.64 -10.07
C GLU A 172 15.02 -2.63 -11.52
N ARG A 173 16.33 -2.42 -11.73
CA ARG A 173 16.95 -2.48 -13.06
C ARG A 173 16.77 -3.84 -13.74
N GLN A 174 16.86 -4.93 -12.99
CA GLN A 174 16.62 -6.28 -13.51
C GLN A 174 15.16 -6.45 -13.95
N ARG A 175 14.19 -5.97 -13.15
CA ARG A 175 12.76 -5.98 -13.49
C ARG A 175 12.46 -5.14 -14.73
N GLN A 176 13.03 -3.95 -14.85
CA GLN A 176 12.87 -3.12 -16.03
C GLN A 176 13.32 -3.85 -17.32
N THR A 177 14.42 -4.59 -17.25
CA THR A 177 14.90 -5.39 -18.38
C THR A 177 13.91 -6.50 -18.74
N GLN A 178 13.36 -7.20 -17.75
CA GLN A 178 12.35 -8.23 -17.96
C GLN A 178 11.04 -7.66 -18.51
N ARG A 179 10.61 -6.46 -18.02
CA ARG A 179 9.41 -5.76 -18.54
C ARG A 179 9.57 -5.37 -20.01
N ARG A 180 10.71 -4.80 -20.39
CA ARG A 180 11.00 -4.48 -21.80
C ARG A 180 10.95 -5.71 -22.71
N SER A 181 11.38 -6.86 -22.22
CA SER A 181 11.25 -8.13 -22.96
C SER A 181 9.79 -8.58 -23.11
N ARG A 182 8.96 -8.39 -22.06
CA ARG A 182 7.51 -8.71 -22.11
C ARG A 182 6.75 -7.77 -23.06
N ALA A 183 7.04 -6.46 -23.01
CA ALA A 183 6.43 -5.47 -23.88
C ALA A 183 6.70 -5.74 -25.37
N ARG A 184 7.91 -6.19 -25.72
CA ARG A 184 8.22 -6.60 -27.11
C ARG A 184 7.41 -7.80 -27.59
N GLY A 185 6.86 -8.58 -26.69
CA GLY A 185 6.01 -9.74 -27.00
C GLY A 185 4.54 -9.40 -27.23
N GLY A 186 4.14 -8.11 -27.20
CA GLY A 186 2.76 -7.67 -27.47
C GLY A 186 1.74 -8.18 -26.43
N ALA A 187 2.17 -8.57 -25.22
CA ALA A 187 1.25 -9.03 -24.19
C ALA A 187 0.64 -7.83 -23.43
N LEU A 188 -0.70 -7.78 -23.37
CA LEU A 188 -1.43 -6.80 -22.57
C LEU A 188 -1.10 -6.97 -21.08
N SER A 189 -0.70 -5.92 -20.41
CA SER A 189 -0.40 -5.92 -18.95
C SER A 189 -1.58 -5.40 -18.15
N VAL A 190 -2.14 -6.22 -17.28
CA VAL A 190 -3.32 -5.91 -16.47
C VAL A 190 -2.93 -6.01 -14.99
N SER A 191 -3.15 -4.95 -14.21
CA SER A 191 -2.87 -4.93 -12.78
C SER A 191 -4.16 -4.86 -11.96
N LEU A 192 -4.28 -5.73 -10.95
CA LEU A 192 -5.35 -5.68 -9.96
C LEU A 192 -4.99 -4.68 -8.88
N VAL A 193 -5.80 -3.65 -8.71
CA VAL A 193 -5.65 -2.64 -7.65
C VAL A 193 -6.94 -2.59 -6.83
N GLY A 194 -6.89 -2.02 -5.64
CA GLY A 194 -8.08 -1.88 -4.81
C GLY A 194 -7.78 -1.99 -3.32
N TYR A 195 -8.79 -1.73 -2.52
CA TYR A 195 -8.68 -1.74 -1.07
C TYR A 195 -8.29 -3.13 -0.52
N THR A 196 -7.71 -3.17 0.69
CA THR A 196 -7.43 -4.46 1.35
C THR A 196 -8.73 -5.24 1.52
N ASN A 197 -8.63 -6.55 1.39
CA ASN A 197 -9.76 -7.47 1.51
C ASN A 197 -10.91 -7.28 0.48
N ALA A 198 -10.72 -6.52 -0.60
CA ALA A 198 -11.71 -6.44 -1.70
C ALA A 198 -11.79 -7.73 -2.54
N GLY A 199 -10.90 -8.69 -2.32
CA GLY A 199 -10.86 -9.99 -2.98
C GLY A 199 -9.97 -10.04 -4.24
N LYS A 200 -8.94 -9.17 -4.33
CA LYS A 200 -8.00 -9.14 -5.46
C LYS A 200 -7.33 -10.48 -5.73
N SER A 201 -6.74 -11.09 -4.71
CA SER A 201 -6.04 -12.39 -4.84
C SER A 201 -7.00 -13.54 -5.16
N THR A 202 -8.24 -13.49 -4.64
CA THR A 202 -9.28 -14.45 -5.00
C THR A 202 -9.67 -14.30 -6.47
N LEU A 203 -9.85 -13.06 -6.94
CA LEU A 203 -10.15 -12.77 -8.33
C LEU A 203 -8.99 -13.16 -9.26
N PHE A 204 -7.74 -12.87 -8.83
CA PHE A 204 -6.55 -13.32 -9.55
C PHE A 204 -6.52 -14.83 -9.73
N ASN A 205 -6.78 -15.60 -8.67
CA ASN A 205 -6.85 -17.06 -8.74
C ASN A 205 -7.97 -17.55 -9.66
N ALA A 206 -9.14 -16.90 -9.60
CA ALA A 206 -10.28 -17.23 -10.46
C ALA A 206 -10.00 -16.98 -11.95
N LEU A 207 -9.30 -15.90 -12.29
CA LEU A 207 -8.92 -15.54 -13.66
C LEU A 207 -7.79 -16.41 -14.21
N THR A 208 -6.77 -16.70 -13.38
CA THR A 208 -5.50 -17.31 -13.82
C THR A 208 -5.43 -18.80 -13.55
N ARG A 209 -6.42 -19.37 -12.86
CA ARG A 209 -6.39 -20.76 -12.36
C ARG A 209 -5.14 -21.05 -11.51
N ALA A 210 -4.62 -20.02 -10.83
CA ALA A 210 -3.52 -20.14 -9.90
C ALA A 210 -4.05 -20.53 -8.51
N ASP A 211 -3.14 -20.93 -7.63
CA ASP A 211 -3.42 -21.23 -6.23
C ASP A 211 -2.54 -20.32 -5.34
N VAL A 212 -2.72 -19.01 -5.51
CA VAL A 212 -2.07 -18.02 -4.67
C VAL A 212 -2.82 -17.91 -3.35
N TYR A 213 -2.08 -17.76 -2.25
CA TYR A 213 -2.69 -17.58 -0.93
C TYR A 213 -3.67 -16.41 -0.93
N ALA A 214 -4.93 -16.71 -0.70
CA ALA A 214 -5.99 -15.74 -0.54
C ALA A 214 -6.69 -16.01 0.80
N ALA A 215 -6.76 -15.01 1.66
CA ALA A 215 -7.38 -15.12 2.97
C ALA A 215 -8.23 -13.89 3.27
N ASP A 216 -9.24 -14.06 4.10
CA ASP A 216 -10.08 -12.96 4.63
C ASP A 216 -9.31 -12.19 5.71
N GLN A 217 -8.19 -11.61 5.31
CA GLN A 217 -7.27 -10.86 6.16
C GLN A 217 -6.75 -9.63 5.40
N LEU A 218 -6.55 -8.55 6.14
CA LEU A 218 -5.92 -7.35 5.59
C LEU A 218 -4.46 -7.65 5.22
N PHE A 219 -4.03 -7.15 4.05
CA PHE A 219 -2.69 -7.41 3.49
C PHE A 219 -2.36 -8.90 3.36
N ALA A 220 -3.31 -9.71 2.87
CA ALA A 220 -3.03 -11.12 2.57
C ALA A 220 -1.92 -11.26 1.53
N THR A 221 -1.87 -10.39 0.52
CA THR A 221 -0.82 -10.28 -0.48
C THR A 221 0.02 -9.03 -0.24
N LEU A 222 1.33 -9.21 -0.09
CA LEU A 222 2.32 -8.13 -0.06
C LEU A 222 3.23 -8.19 -1.30
N ASP A 223 3.71 -9.37 -1.64
CA ASP A 223 4.56 -9.59 -2.81
C ASP A 223 3.70 -9.68 -4.07
N THR A 224 4.02 -8.89 -5.08
CA THR A 224 3.31 -8.93 -6.37
C THR A 224 3.46 -10.30 -7.03
N THR A 225 2.36 -10.91 -7.39
CA THR A 225 2.32 -12.15 -8.14
C THR A 225 1.83 -11.89 -9.55
N THR A 226 2.60 -12.35 -10.54
CA THR A 226 2.30 -12.13 -11.96
C THR A 226 2.10 -13.46 -12.65
N ARG A 227 1.04 -13.59 -13.48
CA ARG A 227 0.74 -14.77 -14.31
C ARG A 227 0.38 -14.37 -15.73
N ARG A 228 0.81 -15.17 -16.68
CA ARG A 228 0.41 -15.06 -18.07
C ARG A 228 -0.77 -15.98 -18.34
N ILE A 229 -1.83 -15.45 -18.93
CA ILE A 229 -3.01 -16.19 -19.35
C ILE A 229 -3.30 -15.89 -20.82
N TRP A 230 -4.11 -16.73 -21.43
CA TRP A 230 -4.64 -16.50 -22.77
C TRP A 230 -6.10 -16.13 -22.67
N ILE A 231 -6.48 -14.99 -23.25
CA ILE A 231 -7.88 -14.56 -23.37
C ILE A 231 -8.20 -14.48 -24.85
N GLU A 232 -9.27 -15.20 -25.27
CA GLU A 232 -9.73 -15.16 -26.64
C GLU A 232 -10.12 -13.72 -27.02
N GLY A 233 -9.58 -13.22 -28.14
CA GLY A 233 -9.72 -11.84 -28.56
C GLY A 233 -8.59 -10.92 -28.13
N ALA A 234 -8.06 -11.02 -26.89
CA ALA A 234 -6.93 -10.21 -26.44
C ALA A 234 -5.57 -10.92 -26.62
N GLY A 235 -5.57 -12.24 -26.81
CA GLY A 235 -4.33 -13.01 -26.91
C GLY A 235 -3.63 -13.22 -25.58
N SER A 236 -2.33 -12.94 -25.52
CA SER A 236 -1.52 -13.11 -24.30
C SER A 236 -1.72 -11.92 -23.37
N VAL A 237 -2.26 -12.17 -22.18
CA VAL A 237 -2.48 -11.17 -21.12
C VAL A 237 -1.63 -11.52 -19.90
N VAL A 238 -0.94 -10.55 -19.35
CA VAL A 238 -0.17 -10.67 -18.11
C VAL A 238 -0.98 -10.02 -17.00
N VAL A 239 -1.46 -10.82 -16.05
CA VAL A 239 -2.22 -10.32 -14.89
C VAL A 239 -1.32 -10.28 -13.67
N SER A 240 -1.36 -9.18 -12.93
CA SER A 240 -0.58 -8.96 -11.70
C SER A 240 -1.52 -8.73 -10.51
N ASP A 241 -1.36 -9.52 -9.44
CA ASP A 241 -1.99 -9.27 -8.13
C ASP A 241 -1.06 -8.38 -7.30
N THR A 242 -1.58 -7.30 -6.73
CA THR A 242 -0.80 -6.31 -6.00
C THR A 242 -1.22 -6.18 -4.54
N VAL A 243 -0.40 -5.51 -3.74
CA VAL A 243 -0.73 -5.16 -2.36
C VAL A 243 -2.03 -4.38 -2.28
N GLY A 244 -2.87 -4.67 -1.29
CA GLY A 244 -4.08 -3.90 -1.05
C GLY A 244 -3.79 -2.55 -0.41
N PHE A 245 -4.57 -1.54 -0.78
CA PHE A 245 -4.52 -0.23 -0.15
C PHE A 245 -5.38 -0.20 1.12
N ILE A 246 -5.05 0.67 2.02
CA ILE A 246 -5.78 0.91 3.26
C ILE A 246 -5.84 2.41 3.52
N ARG A 247 -6.82 2.84 4.29
CA ARG A 247 -6.97 4.23 4.72
C ARG A 247 -5.72 4.72 5.45
N GLU A 248 -5.33 5.96 5.19
CA GLU A 248 -4.17 6.61 5.79
C GLU A 248 -2.86 5.81 5.63
N LEU A 249 -2.65 5.19 4.46
CA LEU A 249 -1.39 4.51 4.18
C LEU A 249 -0.24 5.54 4.25
N PRO A 250 0.73 5.38 5.15
CA PRO A 250 1.79 6.37 5.29
C PRO A 250 2.63 6.52 4.02
N HIS A 251 2.91 7.76 3.59
CA HIS A 251 3.75 8.06 2.42
C HIS A 251 5.12 7.37 2.47
N THR A 252 5.68 7.17 3.67
CA THR A 252 6.92 6.42 3.86
C THR A 252 6.80 4.96 3.45
N LEU A 253 5.60 4.36 3.64
CA LEU A 253 5.32 3.00 3.18
C LEU A 253 5.10 2.96 1.67
N ILE A 254 4.36 3.91 1.09
CA ILE A 254 4.17 4.02 -0.36
C ILE A 254 5.54 4.13 -1.05
N ALA A 255 6.44 4.99 -0.54
CA ALA A 255 7.80 5.13 -1.06
C ALA A 255 8.65 3.84 -0.92
N ALA A 256 8.52 3.11 0.19
CA ALA A 256 9.25 1.86 0.41
C ALA A 256 8.75 0.73 -0.51
N PHE A 257 7.44 0.71 -0.80
CA PHE A 257 6.79 -0.29 -1.66
C PHE A 257 6.66 0.14 -3.13
N LYS A 258 7.31 1.26 -3.52
CA LYS A 258 7.28 1.77 -4.89
C LYS A 258 7.54 0.68 -5.93
N ALA A 259 8.54 -0.17 -5.70
CA ALA A 259 8.87 -1.25 -6.64
C ALA A 259 7.78 -2.34 -6.74
N THR A 260 7.02 -2.59 -5.67
CA THR A 260 5.84 -3.49 -5.70
C THR A 260 4.68 -2.84 -6.47
N LEU A 261 4.55 -1.51 -6.36
CA LEU A 261 3.54 -0.72 -7.06
C LEU A 261 3.92 -0.40 -8.52
N GLU A 262 5.18 -0.62 -8.93
CA GLU A 262 5.64 -0.41 -10.30
C GLU A 262 4.90 -1.25 -11.35
N GLU A 263 4.43 -2.45 -11.00
CA GLU A 263 3.60 -3.26 -11.91
C GLU A 263 2.24 -2.57 -12.15
N THR A 264 1.77 -1.74 -11.21
CA THR A 264 0.58 -0.90 -11.38
C THR A 264 0.86 0.27 -12.30
N VAL A 265 1.95 1.02 -12.06
CA VAL A 265 2.34 2.21 -12.84
C VAL A 265 2.63 1.89 -14.31
N HIS A 266 3.05 0.66 -14.60
CA HIS A 266 3.40 0.22 -15.95
C HIS A 266 2.37 -0.73 -16.57
N ALA A 267 1.19 -0.85 -15.99
CA ALA A 267 0.09 -1.60 -16.57
C ALA A 267 -0.55 -0.84 -17.74
N ASP A 268 -1.07 -1.57 -18.71
CA ASP A 268 -1.87 -1.03 -19.80
C ASP A 268 -3.32 -0.83 -19.36
N LEU A 269 -3.77 -1.60 -18.36
CA LEU A 269 -5.13 -1.56 -17.81
C LEU A 269 -5.10 -1.85 -16.31
N LEU A 270 -5.86 -1.09 -15.53
CA LEU A 270 -6.13 -1.35 -14.12
C LEU A 270 -7.52 -1.97 -13.94
N LEU A 271 -7.58 -3.08 -13.21
CA LEU A 271 -8.82 -3.63 -12.67
C LEU A 271 -8.93 -3.18 -11.20
N HIS A 272 -9.73 -2.15 -10.95
CA HIS A 272 -9.96 -1.64 -9.61
C HIS A 272 -11.03 -2.48 -8.92
N VAL A 273 -10.59 -3.42 -8.09
CA VAL A 273 -11.46 -4.37 -7.39
C VAL A 273 -12.07 -3.71 -6.17
N VAL A 274 -13.40 -3.71 -6.12
CA VAL A 274 -14.22 -3.08 -5.08
C VAL A 274 -15.09 -4.15 -4.43
N ASP A 275 -15.24 -4.13 -3.12
CA ASP A 275 -16.20 -4.98 -2.40
C ASP A 275 -17.61 -4.42 -2.56
N ALA A 276 -18.43 -5.06 -3.40
CA ALA A 276 -19.81 -4.64 -3.68
C ALA A 276 -20.71 -4.64 -2.43
N SER A 277 -20.37 -5.45 -1.42
CA SER A 277 -21.12 -5.57 -0.17
C SER A 277 -20.73 -4.55 0.91
N SER A 278 -19.62 -3.82 0.69
CA SER A 278 -19.13 -2.83 1.66
C SER A 278 -19.99 -1.57 1.65
N PRO A 279 -20.51 -1.12 2.81
CA PRO A 279 -21.19 0.17 2.92
C PRO A 279 -20.25 1.37 2.72
N GLN A 280 -18.92 1.20 2.92
CA GLN A 280 -17.88 2.23 2.75
C GLN A 280 -17.18 2.13 1.38
N ARG A 281 -17.78 1.46 0.38
CA ARG A 281 -17.13 1.22 -0.92
C ARG A 281 -16.71 2.51 -1.64
N ASP A 282 -17.50 3.57 -1.56
CA ASP A 282 -17.25 4.81 -2.28
C ASP A 282 -16.04 5.56 -1.66
N GLU A 283 -15.91 5.53 -0.33
CA GLU A 283 -14.75 6.06 0.40
C GLU A 283 -13.51 5.21 0.12
N GLN A 284 -13.66 3.88 0.06
CA GLN A 284 -12.56 2.97 -0.29
C GLN A 284 -12.06 3.22 -1.71
N ILE A 285 -12.96 3.48 -2.67
CA ILE A 285 -12.60 3.88 -4.03
C ILE A 285 -11.79 5.18 -4.00
N ALA A 286 -12.27 6.20 -3.28
CA ALA A 286 -11.59 7.48 -3.18
C ALA A 286 -10.20 7.37 -2.52
N GLU A 287 -10.03 6.51 -1.52
CA GLU A 287 -8.71 6.26 -0.92
C GLU A 287 -7.75 5.56 -1.90
N VAL A 288 -8.24 4.62 -2.70
CA VAL A 288 -7.43 3.97 -3.75
C VAL A 288 -7.02 4.99 -4.81
N ASP A 289 -7.93 5.88 -5.22
CA ASP A 289 -7.67 6.92 -6.21
C ASP A 289 -6.57 7.87 -5.76
N LYS A 290 -6.58 8.31 -4.50
CA LYS A 290 -5.49 9.13 -3.91
C LYS A 290 -4.12 8.43 -4.02
N VAL A 291 -4.07 7.13 -3.73
CA VAL A 291 -2.81 6.39 -3.83
C VAL A 291 -2.38 6.24 -5.29
N LEU A 292 -3.31 5.99 -6.22
CA LEU A 292 -3.01 5.91 -7.66
C LEU A 292 -2.47 7.25 -8.19
N GLU A 293 -3.00 8.38 -7.74
CA GLU A 293 -2.46 9.71 -8.04
C GLU A 293 -1.03 9.88 -7.50
N GLU A 294 -0.80 9.51 -6.24
CA GLU A 294 0.52 9.63 -5.59
C GLU A 294 1.61 8.81 -6.29
N ILE A 295 1.27 7.62 -6.80
CA ILE A 295 2.23 6.79 -7.53
C ILE A 295 2.34 7.12 -9.02
N GLY A 296 1.52 8.04 -9.55
CA GLY A 296 1.51 8.45 -10.96
C GLY A 296 0.81 7.45 -11.88
N ALA A 297 -0.22 6.75 -11.39
CA ALA A 297 -1.01 5.77 -12.12
C ALA A 297 -2.45 6.25 -12.41
N ALA A 298 -2.78 7.52 -12.16
CA ALA A 298 -4.13 8.07 -12.31
C ALA A 298 -4.64 8.05 -13.76
N ASP A 299 -3.72 8.25 -14.73
CA ASP A 299 -4.05 8.32 -16.16
C ASP A 299 -4.17 6.96 -16.85
N ILE A 300 -3.90 5.86 -16.14
CA ILE A 300 -4.00 4.52 -16.72
C ILE A 300 -5.48 4.14 -16.88
N PRO A 301 -5.90 3.62 -18.04
CA PRO A 301 -7.26 3.13 -18.26
C PRO A 301 -7.70 2.18 -17.14
N ARG A 302 -8.93 2.37 -16.64
CA ARG A 302 -9.40 1.66 -15.46
C ARG A 302 -10.82 1.13 -15.62
N ILE A 303 -11.05 -0.11 -15.19
CA ILE A 303 -12.37 -0.73 -15.05
C ILE A 303 -12.64 -0.96 -13.56
N LEU A 304 -13.78 -0.51 -13.04
CA LEU A 304 -14.24 -0.84 -11.69
C LEU A 304 -14.80 -2.27 -11.69
N VAL A 305 -14.25 -3.16 -10.87
CA VAL A 305 -14.69 -4.54 -10.72
C VAL A 305 -15.36 -4.72 -9.37
N TYR A 306 -16.69 -4.69 -9.36
CA TYR A 306 -17.50 -4.91 -8.17
C TYR A 306 -17.54 -6.40 -7.86
N ASN A 307 -16.69 -6.81 -6.93
CA ASN A 307 -16.56 -8.20 -6.49
C ASN A 307 -17.44 -8.48 -5.27
N LYS A 308 -17.61 -9.73 -4.92
CA LYS A 308 -18.44 -10.24 -3.81
C LYS A 308 -19.94 -9.96 -4.00
N ILE A 309 -20.43 -10.02 -5.24
CA ILE A 309 -21.87 -9.88 -5.52
C ILE A 309 -22.71 -10.98 -4.86
N ASP A 310 -22.10 -12.11 -4.54
CA ASP A 310 -22.69 -13.20 -3.73
C ASP A 310 -23.17 -12.72 -2.33
N ARG A 311 -22.69 -11.57 -1.87
CA ARG A 311 -23.07 -10.93 -0.61
C ARG A 311 -23.91 -9.67 -0.81
N SER A 312 -24.35 -9.39 -2.03
CA SER A 312 -25.11 -8.19 -2.38
C SER A 312 -26.31 -8.55 -3.27
N SER A 313 -27.13 -7.57 -3.64
CA SER A 313 -28.28 -7.75 -4.54
C SER A 313 -27.95 -7.56 -6.02
N HIS A 314 -26.67 -7.40 -6.38
CA HIS A 314 -26.27 -7.18 -7.78
C HIS A 314 -26.20 -8.48 -8.53
N GLU A 315 -26.64 -8.45 -9.81
CA GLU A 315 -26.44 -9.53 -10.74
C GLU A 315 -25.10 -9.41 -11.47
N ALA A 316 -24.54 -10.55 -11.90
CA ALA A 316 -23.31 -10.56 -12.67
C ALA A 316 -23.54 -9.94 -14.06
N GLY A 317 -22.65 -9.03 -14.49
CA GLY A 317 -22.79 -8.34 -15.77
C GLY A 317 -21.85 -7.17 -15.94
N VAL A 318 -22.12 -6.33 -16.94
CA VAL A 318 -21.38 -5.10 -17.23
C VAL A 318 -22.31 -3.90 -17.22
N GLU A 319 -21.82 -2.79 -16.71
CA GLU A 319 -22.43 -1.47 -16.89
C GLU A 319 -21.55 -0.63 -17.82
N ARG A 320 -22.20 0.13 -18.70
CA ARG A 320 -21.54 1.03 -19.63
C ARG A 320 -21.85 2.47 -19.29
N ASP A 321 -20.89 3.35 -19.56
CA ASP A 321 -21.07 4.79 -19.46
C ASP A 321 -21.90 5.36 -20.62
N GLU A 322 -22.10 6.69 -20.63
CA GLU A 322 -22.85 7.42 -21.66
C GLU A 322 -22.22 7.30 -23.07
N HIS A 323 -20.96 6.91 -23.15
CA HIS A 323 -20.20 6.72 -24.39
C HIS A 323 -20.19 5.24 -24.84
N GLY A 324 -20.85 4.35 -24.10
CA GLY A 324 -20.90 2.93 -24.38
C GLY A 324 -19.66 2.16 -23.93
N THR A 325 -18.70 2.79 -23.24
CA THR A 325 -17.51 2.15 -22.69
C THR A 325 -17.87 1.41 -21.41
N ILE A 326 -17.30 0.21 -21.19
CA ILE A 326 -17.50 -0.52 -19.95
C ILE A 326 -16.87 0.25 -18.78
N SER A 327 -17.72 0.70 -17.86
CA SER A 327 -17.31 1.43 -16.65
C SER A 327 -17.23 0.51 -15.43
N ARG A 328 -18.13 -0.48 -15.34
CA ARG A 328 -18.21 -1.39 -14.19
C ARG A 328 -18.48 -2.82 -14.65
N VAL A 329 -17.90 -3.77 -13.91
CA VAL A 329 -18.15 -5.21 -14.09
C VAL A 329 -18.49 -5.82 -12.75
N PHE A 330 -19.57 -6.60 -12.67
CA PHE A 330 -20.05 -7.23 -11.46
C PHE A 330 -19.71 -8.73 -11.46
N VAL A 331 -18.97 -9.17 -10.42
CA VAL A 331 -18.44 -10.53 -10.32
C VAL A 331 -18.54 -11.10 -8.91
N SER A 332 -18.62 -12.43 -8.81
CA SER A 332 -18.22 -13.15 -7.61
C SER A 332 -17.00 -14.01 -7.91
N ALA A 333 -15.86 -13.62 -7.34
CA ALA A 333 -14.62 -14.39 -7.52
C ALA A 333 -14.69 -15.76 -6.85
N ILE A 334 -15.43 -15.90 -5.75
CA ILE A 334 -15.61 -17.16 -5.02
C ILE A 334 -16.51 -18.11 -5.80
N GLU A 335 -17.66 -17.64 -6.27
CA GLU A 335 -18.61 -18.42 -7.06
C GLU A 335 -18.24 -18.54 -8.54
N ARG A 336 -17.22 -17.77 -8.96
CA ARG A 336 -16.75 -17.68 -10.35
C ARG A 336 -17.83 -17.19 -11.33
N THR A 337 -18.78 -16.39 -10.86
CA THR A 337 -19.81 -15.77 -11.69
C THR A 337 -19.33 -14.42 -12.24
N GLY A 338 -19.74 -14.05 -13.46
CA GLY A 338 -19.35 -12.79 -14.12
C GLY A 338 -17.93 -12.76 -14.69
N LEU A 339 -17.11 -13.83 -14.56
CA LEU A 339 -15.73 -13.84 -15.02
C LEU A 339 -15.62 -13.75 -16.55
N ASP A 340 -16.57 -14.28 -17.31
CA ASP A 340 -16.57 -14.18 -18.78
C ASP A 340 -16.89 -12.75 -19.23
N ALA A 341 -17.79 -12.06 -18.53
CA ALA A 341 -18.05 -10.64 -18.73
C ALA A 341 -16.79 -9.80 -18.46
N LEU A 342 -16.04 -10.13 -17.39
CA LEU A 342 -14.76 -9.47 -17.07
C LEU A 342 -13.69 -9.75 -18.15
N ARG A 343 -13.59 -10.97 -18.67
CA ARG A 343 -12.69 -11.28 -19.79
C ARG A 343 -13.06 -10.49 -21.04
N GLY A 344 -14.35 -10.37 -21.35
CA GLY A 344 -14.84 -9.53 -22.45
C GLY A 344 -14.47 -8.06 -22.27
N ALA A 345 -14.59 -7.53 -21.04
CA ALA A 345 -14.20 -6.16 -20.72
C ALA A 345 -12.67 -5.91 -20.89
N ILE A 346 -11.83 -6.89 -20.52
CA ILE A 346 -10.38 -6.82 -20.75
C ILE A 346 -10.06 -6.80 -22.25
N VAL A 347 -10.77 -7.60 -23.06
CA VAL A 347 -10.62 -7.61 -24.52
C VAL A 347 -10.98 -6.26 -25.11
N GLU A 348 -12.13 -5.71 -24.73
CA GLU A 348 -12.62 -4.41 -25.24
C GLU A 348 -11.64 -3.28 -24.89
N ALA A 349 -11.18 -3.22 -23.64
CA ALA A 349 -10.21 -2.23 -23.19
C ALA A 349 -8.83 -2.38 -23.87
N GLY A 350 -8.41 -3.62 -24.17
CA GLY A 350 -7.15 -3.88 -24.87
C GLY A 350 -7.16 -3.53 -26.36
N HIS A 351 -8.36 -3.37 -26.97
CA HIS A 351 -8.53 -2.93 -28.36
C HIS A 351 -8.84 -1.44 -28.49
N ALA A 352 -9.19 -0.74 -27.40
CA ALA A 352 -9.33 0.68 -27.42
C ALA A 352 -7.97 1.30 -27.78
N ASP A 353 -7.90 2.05 -28.89
CA ASP A 353 -6.71 2.83 -29.22
C ASP A 353 -6.29 3.64 -27.97
N PRO A 354 -5.01 3.65 -27.61
CA PRO A 354 -4.57 4.45 -26.47
C PRO A 354 -5.04 5.89 -26.74
N VAL A 355 -5.89 6.41 -25.85
CA VAL A 355 -6.26 7.83 -25.87
C VAL A 355 -4.94 8.60 -25.75
N VAL A 356 -4.45 9.14 -26.86
CA VAL A 356 -3.23 9.94 -26.88
C VAL A 356 -3.53 11.20 -26.08
N PRO A 357 -2.99 11.36 -24.86
CA PRO A 357 -3.11 12.62 -24.15
C PRO A 357 -2.46 13.68 -25.04
N GLY A 358 -3.14 14.83 -25.23
CA GLY A 358 -2.75 15.87 -26.17
C GLY A 358 -1.25 16.14 -26.17
N ASN A 359 -0.70 16.02 -27.34
CA ASN A 359 0.62 16.35 -27.86
C ASN A 359 1.53 17.15 -26.91
N ASN A 360 2.16 16.44 -25.97
CA ASN A 360 3.22 17.01 -25.17
C ASN A 360 4.54 16.61 -25.84
N SER A 361 5.06 17.48 -26.72
CA SER A 361 6.25 17.30 -27.56
C SER A 361 7.57 17.10 -26.79
N ASN A 362 7.50 16.77 -25.50
CA ASN A 362 8.66 16.59 -24.61
C ASN A 362 8.79 15.18 -23.99
N ASP A 363 8.06 14.17 -24.47
CA ASP A 363 8.21 12.81 -23.97
C ASP A 363 9.49 12.18 -24.57
N PRO A 364 10.48 11.77 -23.73
CA PRO A 364 11.73 11.16 -24.19
C PRO A 364 11.56 9.85 -24.97
N ARG A 365 10.37 9.24 -24.95
CA ARG A 365 10.07 7.98 -25.64
C ARG A 365 9.92 8.11 -27.15
N PHE A 366 9.75 9.34 -27.68
CA PHE A 366 9.57 9.63 -29.11
C PHE A 366 10.77 10.31 -29.79
N ARG A 367 11.92 10.43 -29.15
CA ARG A 367 13.10 11.13 -29.68
C ARG A 367 14.09 10.23 -30.42
N THR A 368 13.68 9.21 -31.15
CA THR A 368 14.57 8.55 -32.10
C THR A 368 13.75 7.97 -33.24
N LEU A 369 13.61 8.73 -34.30
CA LEU A 369 13.49 8.26 -35.70
C LEU A 369 13.08 9.40 -36.63
N SER A 370 13.87 10.50 -36.70
CA SER A 370 13.82 11.39 -37.84
C SER A 370 15.13 12.19 -37.98
N SER A 371 16.15 11.53 -38.50
CA SER A 371 17.28 12.23 -39.15
C SER A 371 18.08 11.21 -39.96
N SER A 372 17.69 11.00 -41.20
CA SER A 372 18.60 10.66 -42.30
C SER A 372 17.85 10.53 -43.62
N VAL A 373 17.42 11.65 -44.19
CA VAL A 373 17.36 11.79 -45.66
C VAL A 373 17.90 13.17 -45.96
N GLY A 374 19.18 13.21 -46.26
CA GLY A 374 19.81 14.38 -46.83
C GLY A 374 19.49 14.49 -48.34
N PRO A 375 19.32 15.67 -48.87
CA PRO A 375 19.05 15.84 -50.30
C PRO A 375 20.35 15.65 -51.12
N THR A 376 20.26 14.79 -52.11
CA THR A 376 21.24 14.67 -53.20
C THR A 376 21.28 15.99 -53.98
N ALA A 377 22.38 16.69 -53.93
CA ALA A 377 22.66 17.81 -54.81
C ALA A 377 23.08 17.28 -56.14
N ASP A 378 22.31 17.65 -57.16
CA ASP A 378 22.63 17.40 -58.57
C ASP A 378 23.64 18.46 -59.03
N ALA A 379 24.71 17.99 -59.68
CA ALA A 379 25.73 18.80 -60.29
C ALA A 379 25.35 19.16 -61.70
N ARG A 380 25.44 20.44 -62.05
CA ARG A 380 25.74 20.88 -63.43
C ARG A 380 26.30 22.32 -63.43
N SER A 381 27.51 22.42 -63.84
CA SER A 381 28.21 23.36 -64.74
C SER A 381 29.59 23.70 -64.20
#